data_6a901492138f1b49cd2e7fd0923c718b
#
_entry.id   6a901492138f1b49cd2e7fd0923c718b
#
_cell.length_a   1.000
_cell.length_b   1.000
_cell.length_c   1.000
_cell.angle_alpha   90.00
_cell.angle_beta   90.00
_cell.angle_gamma   90.00
#
_symmetry.space_group_name_H-M   'P 1'
#
loop_
_entity.id
_entity.type
_entity.pdbx_description
1 polymer ?
#
loop_
_entity_poly.entity_id
_entity_poly.type
_entity_poly.pdbx_seq_one_letter_code
_entity_poly.pdbx_strand_id
1 'polypeptide(L)'
;MNATQNIEHNFLNTTPMIAANHFTGERMFKKAYMLDGIYEGKLLDEPLPRTDTVRNTSREYAMAKLKEAGITTDKKIIVYAPTWKGQLYNSLDYDLTELKDAVKTLRSNINTDEYEVFLRVHYFIYRAILMDEEMSKICIPFTVDTDELLSVVDILISDYSSIFFDFLGTGRPILFYVPDLKDYTENRGLYIPMEEMPGPVSENLEDIAGYINNIEEIKKEYKPKYDAMYEWCCQKEDGGVSDRVIDAVFLGKEDETMNCKNDKTKLLFMADWTRPFVNQVGLTKLFNKINYDKYDVTLLTGKPKKKEQSKALEKLDPRVRILVNNKRLNATWSEKNKIFRGIRARKTSIEEAAEIFRRGNEWQRLVGDSKFDELIMVRPKSAPLNWLVLSYVAPIKKKSLVVTETVRESAYELPEMVAHFDEISDNLDKIQRYKK
;
A
#
# COMPACT_ATOMS: atom_id res chain seq x y z
N MET A 1 -4.80 8.76 2.99
CA MET A 1 -6.05 8.18 2.43
C MET A 1 -6.15 8.16 0.88
N ASN A 2 -5.51 9.02 0.12
CA ASN A 2 -5.71 9.09 -1.34
C ASN A 2 -4.94 8.07 -2.20
N ALA A 3 -3.85 7.50 -1.74
CA ALA A 3 -3.06 6.52 -2.49
C ALA A 3 -3.49 5.07 -2.21
N THR A 4 -3.80 4.74 -0.98
CA THR A 4 -4.13 3.40 -0.51
C THR A 4 -5.39 2.81 -1.16
N GLN A 5 -6.41 3.63 -1.38
CA GLN A 5 -7.73 3.19 -1.85
C GLN A 5 -7.78 2.62 -3.29
N ASN A 6 -6.79 2.93 -4.14
CA ASN A 6 -6.70 2.31 -5.48
C ASN A 6 -5.84 1.04 -5.46
N ILE A 7 -4.95 0.92 -4.48
CA ILE A 7 -4.02 -0.19 -4.34
C ILE A 7 -4.77 -1.44 -3.89
N GLU A 8 -5.73 -1.31 -2.96
CA GLU A 8 -6.53 -2.42 -2.43
C GLU A 8 -7.25 -3.22 -3.52
N HIS A 9 -7.89 -2.54 -4.47
CA HIS A 9 -8.57 -3.24 -5.59
C HIS A 9 -7.59 -4.04 -6.45
N ASN A 10 -6.38 -3.52 -6.68
CA ASN A 10 -5.37 -4.25 -7.45
C ASN A 10 -4.92 -5.49 -6.68
N PHE A 11 -4.69 -5.40 -5.39
CA PHE A 11 -4.31 -6.55 -4.56
C PHE A 11 -5.40 -7.62 -4.55
N LEU A 12 -6.67 -7.25 -4.38
CA LEU A 12 -7.78 -8.21 -4.38
C LEU A 12 -7.94 -8.96 -5.71
N ASN A 13 -7.42 -8.41 -6.81
CA ASN A 13 -7.44 -9.01 -8.15
C ASN A 13 -6.09 -9.65 -8.56
N THR A 14 -5.12 -9.72 -7.66
CA THR A 14 -3.78 -10.25 -7.94
C THR A 14 -3.53 -11.50 -7.12
N THR A 15 -3.13 -12.57 -7.80
CA THR A 15 -2.71 -13.82 -7.15
C THR A 15 -1.75 -14.59 -8.07
N PRO A 16 -0.65 -15.16 -7.57
CA PRO A 16 -0.13 -14.96 -6.22
C PRO A 16 0.50 -13.57 -6.03
N MET A 17 0.63 -13.13 -4.79
CA MET A 17 1.44 -11.98 -4.39
C MET A 17 2.63 -12.45 -3.55
N ILE A 18 3.72 -11.70 -3.58
CA ILE A 18 4.91 -11.93 -2.76
C ILE A 18 4.89 -10.93 -1.61
N ALA A 19 5.04 -11.40 -0.39
CA ALA A 19 5.00 -10.56 0.81
C ALA A 19 6.18 -9.59 0.94
N ALA A 20 7.25 -9.80 0.17
CA ALA A 20 8.54 -9.13 0.24
C ALA A 20 9.40 -9.50 1.46
N ASN A 21 8.78 -9.80 2.57
CA ASN A 21 9.29 -10.43 3.78
C ASN A 21 8.13 -10.65 4.76
N HIS A 22 8.35 -11.43 5.80
CA HIS A 22 7.31 -11.76 6.78
C HIS A 22 6.73 -10.51 7.47
N PHE A 23 7.57 -9.57 7.86
CA PHE A 23 7.16 -8.29 8.45
C PHE A 23 6.19 -7.52 7.54
N THR A 24 6.57 -7.35 6.26
CA THR A 24 5.74 -6.62 5.27
C THR A 24 4.40 -7.32 5.06
N GLY A 25 4.41 -8.65 4.98
CA GLY A 25 3.18 -9.44 4.88
C GLY A 25 2.24 -9.22 6.06
N GLU A 26 2.73 -9.35 7.28
CA GLU A 26 1.92 -9.23 8.49
C GLU A 26 1.48 -7.78 8.76
N ARG A 27 2.38 -6.80 8.71
CA ARG A 27 2.05 -5.41 9.06
C ARG A 27 1.44 -4.61 7.92
N MET A 28 1.90 -4.81 6.69
CA MET A 28 1.42 -4.01 5.55
C MET A 28 0.27 -4.70 4.83
N PHE A 29 0.48 -5.88 4.24
CA PHE A 29 -0.55 -6.52 3.43
C PHE A 29 -1.78 -6.89 4.28
N LYS A 30 -1.60 -7.64 5.35
CA LYS A 30 -2.73 -8.09 6.16
C LYS A 30 -3.41 -6.95 6.90
N LYS A 31 -2.66 -6.05 7.55
CA LYS A 31 -3.21 -5.02 8.45
C LYS A 31 -3.35 -3.64 7.82
N ALA A 32 -2.28 -3.04 7.30
CA ALA A 32 -2.37 -1.67 6.77
C ALA A 32 -3.18 -1.59 5.47
N TYR A 33 -3.07 -2.58 4.59
CA TYR A 33 -3.91 -2.71 3.38
C TYR A 33 -5.22 -3.48 3.65
N MET A 34 -5.44 -3.94 4.89
CA MET A 34 -6.65 -4.60 5.33
C MET A 34 -7.07 -5.81 4.47
N LEU A 35 -6.11 -6.59 3.97
CA LEU A 35 -6.40 -7.79 3.18
C LEU A 35 -6.84 -8.96 4.05
N ASP A 36 -6.53 -8.91 5.35
CA ASP A 36 -6.94 -9.93 6.31
C ASP A 36 -8.47 -10.07 6.31
N GLY A 37 -8.94 -11.30 6.17
CA GLY A 37 -10.36 -11.65 6.13
C GLY A 37 -11.02 -11.66 4.75
N ILE A 38 -10.53 -10.92 3.75
CA ILE A 38 -11.19 -10.85 2.42
C ILE A 38 -10.31 -11.29 1.25
N TYR A 39 -9.01 -11.36 1.41
CA TYR A 39 -8.13 -11.80 0.35
C TYR A 39 -8.20 -13.32 0.19
N GLU A 40 -8.62 -13.79 -0.98
CA GLU A 40 -8.78 -15.22 -1.31
C GLU A 40 -7.59 -15.77 -2.10
N GLY A 41 -6.67 -14.93 -2.55
CA GLY A 41 -5.48 -15.32 -3.29
C GLY A 41 -4.39 -15.91 -2.40
N LYS A 42 -3.26 -16.22 -3.01
CA LYS A 42 -2.05 -16.68 -2.30
C LYS A 42 -1.15 -15.47 -2.02
N LEU A 43 -0.82 -15.25 -0.76
CA LEU A 43 0.23 -14.32 -0.33
C LEU A 43 1.43 -15.18 0.08
N LEU A 44 2.43 -15.28 -0.81
CA LEU A 44 3.65 -16.05 -0.56
C LEU A 44 4.46 -15.36 0.53
N ASP A 45 4.85 -16.12 1.55
CA ASP A 45 5.74 -15.65 2.62
C ASP A 45 7.21 -15.75 2.17
N GLU A 46 7.50 -15.09 1.04
CA GLU A 46 8.81 -15.09 0.42
C GLU A 46 9.36 -13.67 0.30
N PRO A 47 10.70 -13.48 0.39
CA PRO A 47 11.37 -12.25 0.03
C PRO A 47 11.17 -11.89 -1.45
N LEU A 48 11.59 -10.71 -1.84
CA LEU A 48 11.63 -10.35 -3.25
C LEU A 48 12.84 -11.03 -3.94
N PRO A 49 12.68 -11.54 -5.17
CA PRO A 49 13.79 -12.19 -5.92
C PRO A 49 15.08 -11.37 -6.02
N ARG A 50 14.99 -10.04 -5.95
CA ARG A 50 16.15 -9.15 -6.00
C ARG A 50 17.10 -9.29 -4.81
N THR A 51 16.67 -9.86 -3.69
CA THR A 51 17.56 -10.12 -2.54
C THR A 51 18.63 -11.15 -2.87
N ASP A 52 18.37 -12.07 -3.83
CA ASP A 52 19.35 -12.97 -4.37
C ASP A 52 20.51 -12.22 -5.05
N THR A 53 20.22 -11.12 -5.75
CA THR A 53 21.24 -10.27 -6.37
C THR A 53 22.15 -9.66 -5.32
N VAL A 54 21.58 -9.08 -4.25
CA VAL A 54 22.37 -8.51 -3.15
C VAL A 54 23.31 -9.57 -2.53
N ARG A 55 22.80 -10.79 -2.35
CA ARG A 55 23.50 -11.86 -1.65
C ARG A 55 24.53 -12.58 -2.53
N ASN A 56 24.19 -12.85 -3.78
CA ASN A 56 24.98 -13.69 -4.67
C ASN A 56 25.99 -12.91 -5.51
N THR A 57 25.88 -11.57 -5.58
CA THR A 57 26.84 -10.75 -6.34
C THR A 57 28.17 -10.66 -5.61
N SER A 58 29.26 -11.06 -6.29
CA SER A 58 30.60 -10.92 -5.71
C SER A 58 31.06 -9.47 -5.67
N ARG A 59 31.90 -9.12 -4.67
CA ARG A 59 32.48 -7.78 -4.54
C ARG A 59 33.24 -7.37 -5.81
N GLU A 60 33.99 -8.30 -6.39
CA GLU A 60 34.79 -8.04 -7.61
C GLU A 60 33.92 -7.66 -8.79
N TYR A 61 32.78 -8.37 -8.98
CA TYR A 61 31.84 -8.08 -10.06
C TYR A 61 31.19 -6.71 -9.87
N ALA A 62 30.67 -6.43 -8.68
CA ALA A 62 30.02 -5.15 -8.41
C ALA A 62 30.99 -3.96 -8.50
N MET A 63 32.23 -4.11 -8.02
CA MET A 63 33.27 -3.09 -8.17
C MET A 63 33.66 -2.86 -9.64
N ALA A 64 33.66 -3.91 -10.46
CA ALA A 64 33.88 -3.77 -11.90
C ALA A 64 32.75 -2.96 -12.56
N LYS A 65 31.47 -3.20 -12.16
CA LYS A 65 30.31 -2.42 -12.63
C LYS A 65 30.39 -0.96 -12.21
N LEU A 66 30.79 -0.67 -10.99
CA LEU A 66 31.03 0.71 -10.54
C LEU A 66 32.11 1.39 -11.38
N LYS A 67 33.21 0.69 -11.65
CA LYS A 67 34.30 1.20 -12.49
C LYS A 67 33.85 1.47 -13.93
N GLU A 68 33.07 0.58 -14.54
CA GLU A 68 32.45 0.79 -15.86
C GLU A 68 31.57 2.06 -15.89
N ALA A 69 30.91 2.37 -14.76
CA ALA A 69 30.09 3.54 -14.58
C ALA A 69 30.87 4.82 -14.19
N GLY A 70 32.22 4.74 -14.16
CA GLY A 70 33.11 5.88 -13.84
C GLY A 70 33.36 6.06 -12.34
N ILE A 71 32.93 5.15 -11.48
CA ILE A 71 33.14 5.19 -10.02
C ILE A 71 34.31 4.25 -9.67
N THR A 72 35.39 4.82 -9.12
CA THR A 72 36.57 4.03 -8.71
C THR A 72 36.96 4.46 -7.31
N THR A 73 37.05 3.50 -6.40
CA THR A 73 37.55 3.72 -5.03
C THR A 73 38.16 2.41 -4.48
N ASP A 74 39.15 2.55 -3.62
CA ASP A 74 39.76 1.50 -2.81
C ASP A 74 39.33 1.58 -1.33
N LYS A 75 38.49 2.59 -1.01
CA LYS A 75 37.97 2.86 0.33
C LYS A 75 36.70 2.08 0.60
N LYS A 76 36.31 2.03 1.88
CA LYS A 76 34.98 1.55 2.28
C LYS A 76 33.89 2.48 1.73
N ILE A 77 32.84 1.89 1.21
CA ILE A 77 31.77 2.59 0.51
C ILE A 77 30.63 2.92 1.48
N ILE A 78 30.36 4.19 1.64
CA ILE A 78 29.15 4.69 2.29
C ILE A 78 28.18 5.14 1.21
N VAL A 79 26.95 4.63 1.23
CA VAL A 79 25.88 5.13 0.35
C VAL A 79 24.86 5.89 1.16
N TYR A 80 24.67 7.17 0.82
CA TYR A 80 23.56 7.96 1.31
C TYR A 80 22.39 7.89 0.30
N ALA A 81 21.27 7.30 0.74
CA ALA A 81 20.09 7.03 -0.07
C ALA A 81 18.84 7.71 0.50
N PRO A 82 18.68 9.06 0.34
CA PRO A 82 17.53 9.79 0.87
C PRO A 82 16.27 9.56 0.06
N THR A 83 15.11 9.59 0.73
CA THR A 83 13.80 9.59 0.10
C THR A 83 13.55 10.92 -0.61
N TRP A 84 12.91 10.85 -1.77
CA TRP A 84 12.48 12.03 -2.49
C TRP A 84 11.36 12.80 -1.77
N LYS A 85 11.57 14.11 -1.54
CA LYS A 85 10.65 14.98 -0.78
C LYS A 85 9.73 15.85 -1.64
N GLY A 86 9.78 15.76 -2.97
CA GLY A 86 9.04 16.65 -3.88
C GLY A 86 7.53 16.38 -3.96
N GLN A 87 6.75 17.44 -4.19
CA GLN A 87 5.30 17.37 -4.45
C GLN A 87 4.95 17.22 -5.93
N LEU A 88 5.87 17.50 -6.86
CA LEU A 88 5.64 17.54 -8.30
C LEU A 88 6.56 16.58 -9.04
N TYR A 89 5.97 15.62 -9.74
CA TYR A 89 6.67 14.59 -10.53
C TYR A 89 7.47 15.11 -11.74
N ASN A 90 7.48 16.41 -12.02
CA ASN A 90 8.06 16.98 -13.25
C ASN A 90 8.93 18.24 -13.05
N SER A 91 9.36 18.60 -11.84
CA SER A 91 10.22 19.79 -11.70
C SER A 91 11.69 19.44 -12.00
N LEU A 92 12.23 20.02 -13.09
CA LEU A 92 13.68 20.04 -13.36
C LEU A 92 14.43 20.93 -12.35
N ASP A 93 13.71 21.77 -11.62
CA ASP A 93 14.22 22.73 -10.63
C ASP A 93 14.15 22.15 -9.20
N TYR A 94 14.74 20.98 -9.00
CA TYR A 94 14.92 20.45 -7.64
C TYR A 94 16.08 21.20 -6.98
N ASP A 95 15.84 21.79 -5.81
CA ASP A 95 16.88 22.45 -5.01
C ASP A 95 17.80 21.38 -4.39
N LEU A 96 19.06 21.36 -4.86
CA LEU A 96 20.08 20.42 -4.38
C LEU A 96 20.84 20.94 -3.14
N THR A 97 20.49 22.11 -2.60
CA THR A 97 21.26 22.77 -1.52
C THR A 97 21.33 21.86 -0.29
N GLU A 98 20.19 21.35 0.20
CA GLU A 98 20.17 20.46 1.36
C GLU A 98 21.00 19.20 1.14
N LEU A 99 20.95 18.62 -0.06
CA LEU A 99 21.70 17.41 -0.39
C LEU A 99 23.21 17.67 -0.47
N LYS A 100 23.61 18.81 -1.04
CA LYS A 100 25.01 19.26 -1.09
C LYS A 100 25.57 19.50 0.31
N ASP A 101 24.82 20.21 1.14
CA ASP A 101 25.21 20.50 2.52
C ASP A 101 25.34 19.21 3.33
N ALA A 102 24.43 18.25 3.12
CA ALA A 102 24.49 16.96 3.77
C ALA A 102 25.77 16.19 3.41
N VAL A 103 26.08 16.08 2.12
CA VAL A 103 27.30 15.39 1.67
C VAL A 103 28.56 16.10 2.16
N LYS A 104 28.58 17.44 2.10
CA LYS A 104 29.71 18.24 2.60
C LYS A 104 29.93 18.03 4.10
N THR A 105 28.86 18.07 4.89
CA THR A 105 28.92 17.86 6.34
C THR A 105 29.44 16.45 6.65
N LEU A 106 28.92 15.42 6.00
CA LEU A 106 29.41 14.04 6.19
C LEU A 106 30.91 13.95 5.90
N ARG A 107 31.33 14.39 4.69
CA ARG A 107 32.75 14.34 4.27
C ARG A 107 33.69 15.12 5.17
N SER A 108 33.24 16.23 5.75
CA SER A 108 34.05 17.06 6.64
C SER A 108 34.22 16.47 8.05
N ASN A 109 33.34 15.53 8.44
CA ASN A 109 33.29 14.99 9.82
C ASN A 109 33.60 13.49 9.93
N ILE A 110 33.89 12.81 8.81
CA ILE A 110 34.30 11.38 8.79
C ILE A 110 35.78 11.24 8.41
N ASN A 111 36.35 10.06 8.65
CA ASN A 111 37.69 9.69 8.18
C ASN A 111 37.65 9.42 6.66
N THR A 112 37.94 10.43 5.84
CA THR A 112 37.95 10.33 4.37
C THR A 112 39.12 9.52 3.80
N ASP A 113 40.11 9.15 4.59
CA ASP A 113 41.16 8.19 4.15
C ASP A 113 40.65 6.76 4.15
N GLU A 114 39.66 6.45 5.00
CA GLU A 114 39.06 5.11 5.12
C GLU A 114 37.75 4.98 4.32
N TYR A 115 36.94 6.04 4.29
CA TYR A 115 35.58 6.01 3.75
C TYR A 115 35.40 6.95 2.55
N GLU A 116 34.58 6.54 1.60
CA GLU A 116 34.08 7.39 0.55
C GLU A 116 32.55 7.38 0.50
N VAL A 117 31.97 8.60 0.41
CA VAL A 117 30.51 8.82 0.42
C VAL A 117 30.02 8.98 -0.99
N PHE A 118 29.09 8.14 -1.37
CA PHE A 118 28.34 8.21 -2.62
C PHE A 118 26.85 8.44 -2.37
N LEU A 119 26.17 8.94 -3.40
CA LEU A 119 24.73 9.15 -3.39
C LEU A 119 24.03 8.11 -4.26
N ARG A 120 22.92 7.58 -3.75
CA ARG A 120 21.92 6.87 -4.54
C ARG A 120 20.58 7.54 -4.34
N VAL A 121 20.12 8.32 -5.30
CA VAL A 121 18.90 9.13 -5.21
C VAL A 121 17.79 8.58 -6.07
N HIS A 122 16.56 9.03 -5.82
CA HIS A 122 15.44 8.70 -6.68
C HIS A 122 15.61 9.31 -8.08
N TYR A 123 15.08 8.63 -9.11
CA TYR A 123 15.20 9.04 -10.52
C TYR A 123 14.85 10.52 -10.79
N PHE A 124 13.85 11.06 -10.10
CA PHE A 124 13.46 12.46 -10.27
C PHE A 124 14.55 13.45 -9.83
N ILE A 125 15.29 13.15 -8.78
CA ILE A 125 16.41 13.99 -8.30
C ILE A 125 17.62 13.81 -9.21
N TYR A 126 17.86 12.59 -9.69
CA TYR A 126 19.05 12.26 -10.51
C TYR A 126 19.20 13.18 -11.72
N ARG A 127 18.10 13.55 -12.38
CA ARG A 127 18.13 14.46 -13.53
C ARG A 127 18.66 15.85 -13.15
N ALA A 128 18.33 16.37 -11.99
CA ALA A 128 18.88 17.63 -11.49
C ALA A 128 20.36 17.48 -11.12
N ILE A 129 20.75 16.36 -10.52
CA ILE A 129 22.14 16.07 -10.17
C ILE A 129 23.06 16.02 -11.39
N LEU A 130 22.61 15.49 -12.53
CA LEU A 130 23.41 15.43 -13.76
C LEU A 130 23.76 16.82 -14.31
N MET A 131 23.05 17.88 -13.92
CA MET A 131 23.35 19.26 -14.29
C MET A 131 24.35 19.94 -13.33
N ASP A 132 24.72 19.26 -12.25
CA ASP A 132 25.66 19.75 -11.25
C ASP A 132 26.97 18.97 -11.33
N GLU A 133 28.06 19.64 -11.68
CA GLU A 133 29.36 18.99 -11.96
C GLU A 133 29.92 18.28 -10.72
N GLU A 134 29.73 18.81 -9.52
CA GLU A 134 30.25 18.25 -8.28
C GLU A 134 29.42 17.03 -7.86
N MET A 135 28.10 17.20 -7.81
CA MET A 135 27.19 16.15 -7.36
C MET A 135 27.12 14.97 -8.32
N SER A 136 27.29 15.20 -9.63
CA SER A 136 27.30 14.15 -10.65
C SER A 136 28.46 13.17 -10.47
N LYS A 137 29.60 13.61 -9.94
CA LYS A 137 30.79 12.77 -9.69
C LYS A 137 30.63 11.79 -8.52
N ILE A 138 29.72 12.11 -7.60
CA ILE A 138 29.49 11.29 -6.39
C ILE A 138 28.16 10.55 -6.43
N CYS A 139 27.32 10.83 -7.40
CA CYS A 139 26.04 10.15 -7.54
C CYS A 139 26.22 8.89 -8.41
N ILE A 140 25.89 7.75 -7.85
CA ILE A 140 25.97 6.48 -8.58
C ILE A 140 24.92 6.45 -9.68
N PRO A 141 25.33 6.26 -10.96
CA PRO A 141 24.43 6.23 -12.10
C PRO A 141 23.39 5.10 -12.04
N PHE A 142 22.24 5.30 -12.66
CA PHE A 142 21.20 4.26 -12.77
C PHE A 142 21.57 3.09 -13.69
N THR A 143 22.68 3.18 -14.41
CA THR A 143 23.27 2.06 -15.15
C THR A 143 23.85 0.99 -14.23
N VAL A 144 24.18 1.34 -12.98
CA VAL A 144 24.51 0.39 -11.93
C VAL A 144 23.20 -0.05 -11.26
N ASP A 145 22.94 -1.35 -11.26
CA ASP A 145 21.78 -1.91 -10.56
C ASP A 145 21.88 -1.64 -9.06
N THR A 146 20.74 -1.36 -8.41
CA THR A 146 20.73 -1.00 -6.99
C THR A 146 21.13 -2.19 -6.11
N ASP A 147 20.70 -3.38 -6.46
CA ASP A 147 20.94 -4.57 -5.64
C ASP A 147 22.39 -5.05 -5.82
N GLU A 148 22.97 -4.90 -7.04
CA GLU A 148 24.42 -5.07 -7.27
C GLU A 148 25.23 -4.05 -6.45
N LEU A 149 24.79 -2.79 -6.40
CA LEU A 149 25.44 -1.76 -5.58
C LEU A 149 25.38 -2.15 -4.10
N LEU A 150 24.21 -2.53 -3.58
CA LEU A 150 24.04 -2.88 -2.17
C LEU A 150 24.96 -4.05 -1.76
N SER A 151 25.34 -4.93 -2.68
CA SER A 151 26.27 -6.02 -2.41
C SER A 151 27.67 -5.57 -1.94
N VAL A 152 28.09 -4.34 -2.29
CA VAL A 152 29.45 -3.80 -1.97
C VAL A 152 29.44 -2.61 -1.01
N VAL A 153 28.27 -2.07 -0.66
CA VAL A 153 28.15 -0.97 0.30
C VAL A 153 28.58 -1.44 1.68
N ASP A 154 29.46 -0.72 2.35
CA ASP A 154 29.91 -1.06 3.70
C ASP A 154 29.03 -0.43 4.78
N ILE A 155 28.46 0.77 4.55
CA ILE A 155 27.52 1.46 5.43
C ILE A 155 26.41 2.09 4.58
N LEU A 156 25.14 1.83 4.93
CA LEU A 156 23.99 2.50 4.33
C LEU A 156 23.49 3.62 5.26
N ILE A 157 23.37 4.83 4.71
CA ILE A 157 22.64 5.94 5.35
C ILE A 157 21.32 6.08 4.60
N SER A 158 20.20 5.88 5.29
CA SER A 158 18.86 5.98 4.73
C SER A 158 17.97 6.87 5.60
N ASP A 159 16.69 6.96 5.26
CA ASP A 159 15.68 7.66 6.04
C ASP A 159 14.42 6.78 6.21
N TYR A 160 13.31 7.15 5.55
CA TYR A 160 12.04 6.42 5.54
C TYR A 160 11.95 5.39 4.41
N SER A 161 13.01 5.25 3.62
CA SER A 161 13.05 4.41 2.41
C SER A 161 13.09 2.93 2.76
N SER A 162 12.34 2.12 2.00
CA SER A 162 12.36 0.65 2.12
C SER A 162 13.67 -0.01 1.66
N ILE A 163 14.62 0.74 1.10
CA ILE A 163 15.93 0.22 0.66
C ILE A 163 16.71 -0.43 1.81
N PHE A 164 16.45 -0.01 3.04
CA PHE A 164 17.12 -0.60 4.19
C PHE A 164 16.74 -2.07 4.41
N PHE A 165 15.53 -2.51 4.02
CA PHE A 165 15.15 -3.92 4.05
C PHE A 165 16.01 -4.75 3.10
N ASP A 166 16.23 -4.26 1.87
CA ASP A 166 17.06 -4.94 0.88
C ASP A 166 18.53 -5.03 1.33
N PHE A 167 18.99 -4.05 2.12
CA PHE A 167 20.34 -4.01 2.68
C PHE A 167 20.50 -4.82 3.99
N LEU A 168 19.42 -4.98 4.76
CA LEU A 168 19.41 -5.62 6.08
C LEU A 168 19.99 -7.05 6.02
N GLY A 169 19.64 -7.80 4.96
CA GLY A 169 20.16 -9.16 4.73
C GLY A 169 21.68 -9.28 4.62
N THR A 170 22.38 -8.16 4.41
CA THR A 170 23.85 -8.12 4.31
C THR A 170 24.58 -8.22 5.66
N GLY A 171 23.91 -7.98 6.77
CA GLY A 171 24.52 -7.92 8.10
C GLY A 171 25.35 -6.66 8.36
N ARG A 172 25.36 -5.68 7.44
CA ARG A 172 26.16 -4.45 7.53
C ARG A 172 25.40 -3.28 8.14
N PRO A 173 26.11 -2.27 8.72
CA PRO A 173 25.48 -1.16 9.44
C PRO A 173 24.53 -0.33 8.58
N ILE A 174 23.39 0.03 9.18
CA ILE A 174 22.40 0.96 8.64
C ILE A 174 22.27 2.13 9.62
N LEU A 175 22.37 3.35 9.11
CA LEU A 175 22.18 4.58 9.88
C LEU A 175 20.99 5.34 9.31
N PHE A 176 20.17 5.96 10.17
CA PHE A 176 18.96 6.64 9.76
C PHE A 176 19.08 8.15 9.99
N TYR A 177 19.18 8.91 8.92
CA TYR A 177 19.16 10.38 8.95
C TYR A 177 17.78 10.88 8.59
N VAL A 178 17.06 11.46 9.55
CA VAL A 178 15.63 11.82 9.47
C VAL A 178 15.37 13.28 9.88
N PRO A 179 15.89 14.27 9.14
CA PRO A 179 15.87 15.68 9.54
C PRO A 179 14.47 16.29 9.64
N ASP A 180 13.47 15.64 9.09
CA ASP A 180 12.07 16.09 9.03
C ASP A 180 11.09 15.08 9.65
N LEU A 181 11.55 14.31 10.65
CA LEU A 181 10.79 13.20 11.26
C LEU A 181 9.38 13.62 11.69
N LYS A 182 9.24 14.78 12.32
CA LYS A 182 7.93 15.28 12.77
C LYS A 182 6.99 15.54 11.61
N ASP A 183 7.46 16.27 10.59
CA ASP A 183 6.66 16.62 9.41
C ASP A 183 6.28 15.36 8.62
N TYR A 184 7.22 14.43 8.44
CA TYR A 184 6.98 13.18 7.75
C TYR A 184 5.92 12.33 8.48
N THR A 185 6.04 12.21 9.79
CA THR A 185 5.11 11.44 10.63
C THR A 185 3.68 12.01 10.58
N GLU A 186 3.55 13.34 10.68
CA GLU A 186 2.23 14.01 10.64
C GLU A 186 1.56 13.92 9.26
N ASN A 187 2.32 13.97 8.16
CA ASN A 187 1.78 14.03 6.81
C ASN A 187 1.68 12.67 6.09
N ARG A 188 2.58 11.73 6.39
CA ARG A 188 2.67 10.42 5.71
C ARG A 188 2.45 9.23 6.64
N GLY A 189 2.87 9.34 7.90
CA GLY A 189 2.87 8.26 8.88
C GLY A 189 4.04 7.29 8.70
N LEU A 190 4.25 6.46 9.71
CA LEU A 190 5.31 5.44 9.75
C LEU A 190 4.69 4.07 9.97
N TYR A 191 5.17 3.06 9.25
CA TYR A 191 4.80 1.65 9.50
C TYR A 191 5.63 1.03 10.62
N ILE A 192 6.84 1.55 10.84
CA ILE A 192 7.77 1.13 11.89
C ILE A 192 8.08 2.37 12.72
N PRO A 193 7.89 2.32 14.04
CA PRO A 193 8.39 3.36 14.93
C PRO A 193 9.91 3.50 14.80
N MET A 194 10.44 4.72 14.88
CA MET A 194 11.90 4.95 14.76
C MET A 194 12.70 4.26 15.84
N GLU A 195 12.09 4.00 16.99
CA GLU A 195 12.69 3.28 18.11
C GLU A 195 12.94 1.79 17.81
N GLU A 196 12.23 1.22 16.84
CA GLU A 196 12.38 -0.18 16.41
C GLU A 196 13.42 -0.34 15.28
N MET A 197 14.00 0.76 14.74
CA MET A 197 14.93 0.69 13.63
C MET A 197 16.21 -0.10 13.99
N PRO A 198 16.79 -0.85 13.03
CA PRO A 198 17.94 -1.74 13.24
C PRO A 198 19.29 -1.00 13.38
N GLY A 199 19.27 0.32 13.44
CA GLY A 199 20.43 1.19 13.59
C GLY A 199 20.10 2.51 14.22
N PRO A 200 21.09 3.36 14.52
CA PRO A 200 20.88 4.65 15.13
C PRO A 200 20.11 5.60 14.22
N VAL A 201 19.25 6.40 14.85
CA VAL A 201 18.41 7.41 14.20
C VAL A 201 18.81 8.78 14.72
N SER A 202 19.06 9.73 13.81
CA SER A 202 19.31 11.13 14.18
C SER A 202 18.73 12.11 13.17
N GLU A 203 18.34 13.27 13.66
CA GLU A 203 17.97 14.44 12.86
C GLU A 203 19.19 15.30 12.49
N ASN A 204 20.40 14.98 13.02
CA ASN A 204 21.64 15.72 12.82
C ASN A 204 22.68 14.89 12.08
N LEU A 205 23.34 15.49 11.10
CA LEU A 205 24.39 14.82 10.31
C LEU A 205 25.70 14.65 11.08
N GLU A 206 25.98 15.52 12.02
CA GLU A 206 27.15 15.43 12.90
C GLU A 206 27.07 14.17 13.76
N ASP A 207 25.88 13.80 14.24
CA ASP A 207 25.67 12.56 14.96
C ASP A 207 25.90 11.35 14.04
N ILE A 208 25.37 11.40 12.81
CA ILE A 208 25.58 10.34 11.81
C ILE A 208 27.07 10.16 11.53
N ALA A 209 27.83 11.25 11.35
CA ALA A 209 29.27 11.19 11.19
C ALA A 209 29.98 10.62 12.41
N GLY A 210 29.53 10.99 13.62
CA GLY A 210 29.98 10.41 14.87
C GLY A 210 29.76 8.90 14.97
N TYR A 211 28.61 8.40 14.50
CA TYR A 211 28.31 6.97 14.43
C TYR A 211 29.22 6.25 13.44
N ILE A 212 29.53 6.86 12.27
CA ILE A 212 30.46 6.30 11.30
C ILE A 212 31.86 6.15 11.90
N ASN A 213 32.35 7.19 12.57
CA ASN A 213 33.69 7.17 13.18
C ASN A 213 33.81 6.15 14.34
N ASN A 214 32.69 5.75 14.95
CA ASN A 214 32.63 4.78 16.03
C ASN A 214 31.81 3.51 15.61
N ILE A 215 31.89 3.13 14.35
CA ILE A 215 30.97 2.16 13.76
C ILE A 215 31.00 0.77 14.46
N GLU A 216 32.13 0.33 14.99
CA GLU A 216 32.25 -0.94 15.69
C GLU A 216 31.54 -0.96 17.05
N GLU A 217 31.54 0.16 17.76
CA GLU A 217 30.74 0.34 18.98
C GLU A 217 29.24 0.38 18.66
N ILE A 218 28.86 1.12 17.62
CA ILE A 218 27.47 1.23 17.14
C ILE A 218 26.92 -0.14 16.73
N LYS A 219 27.70 -0.93 16.00
CA LYS A 219 27.30 -2.31 15.64
C LYS A 219 27.01 -3.16 16.87
N LYS A 220 27.81 -3.05 17.93
CA LYS A 220 27.60 -3.81 19.17
C LYS A 220 26.34 -3.30 19.92
N GLU A 221 26.18 -2.00 20.02
CA GLU A 221 25.03 -1.37 20.69
C GLU A 221 23.71 -1.75 20.04
N TYR A 222 23.63 -1.66 18.71
CA TYR A 222 22.40 -1.91 17.94
C TYR A 222 22.20 -3.38 17.55
N LYS A 223 23.16 -4.25 17.84
CA LYS A 223 23.07 -5.67 17.50
C LYS A 223 21.74 -6.34 17.92
N PRO A 224 21.21 -6.14 19.13
CA PRO A 224 19.94 -6.77 19.51
C PRO A 224 18.75 -6.33 18.65
N LYS A 225 18.67 -5.04 18.27
CA LYS A 225 17.63 -4.52 17.38
C LYS A 225 17.81 -5.00 15.96
N TYR A 226 19.06 -5.03 15.49
CA TYR A 226 19.42 -5.52 14.17
C TYR A 226 19.04 -6.99 14.03
N ASP A 227 19.45 -7.83 14.96
CA ASP A 227 19.16 -9.26 14.94
C ASP A 227 17.64 -9.53 14.98
N ALA A 228 16.90 -8.80 15.82
CA ALA A 228 15.45 -8.93 15.91
C ALA A 228 14.75 -8.57 14.58
N MET A 229 15.17 -7.49 13.91
CA MET A 229 14.65 -7.10 12.62
C MET A 229 15.07 -8.08 11.52
N TYR A 230 16.34 -8.53 11.54
CA TYR A 230 16.86 -9.53 10.62
C TYR A 230 16.07 -10.85 10.70
N GLU A 231 15.84 -11.37 11.90
CA GLU A 231 15.03 -12.56 12.11
C GLU A 231 13.61 -12.40 11.57
N TRP A 232 13.06 -11.23 11.66
CA TRP A 232 11.71 -10.98 11.18
C TRP A 232 11.60 -10.78 9.67
N CYS A 233 12.64 -10.23 9.03
CA CYS A 233 12.60 -9.84 7.63
C CYS A 233 13.39 -10.75 6.69
N CYS A 234 14.54 -11.31 7.15
CA CYS A 234 15.55 -11.86 6.25
C CYS A 234 15.76 -13.39 6.39
N GLN A 235 14.94 -14.10 7.18
CA GLN A 235 15.14 -15.54 7.44
C GLN A 235 15.22 -16.40 6.18
N LYS A 236 14.52 -16.00 5.11
CA LYS A 236 14.45 -16.74 3.85
C LYS A 236 15.37 -16.19 2.75
N GLU A 237 16.20 -15.20 3.08
CA GLU A 237 17.17 -14.61 2.14
C GLU A 237 18.45 -15.45 2.08
N ASP A 238 18.36 -16.62 1.45
CA ASP A 238 19.44 -17.61 1.34
C ASP A 238 20.16 -17.61 -0.01
N GLY A 239 19.73 -16.76 -0.95
CA GLY A 239 20.24 -16.69 -2.32
C GLY A 239 19.52 -17.61 -3.31
N GLY A 240 18.41 -18.27 -2.89
CA GLY A 240 17.58 -19.14 -3.71
C GLY A 240 16.11 -18.68 -3.80
N VAL A 241 15.82 -17.43 -3.48
CA VAL A 241 14.46 -16.86 -3.49
C VAL A 241 13.85 -16.89 -4.88
N SER A 242 14.64 -16.55 -5.91
CA SER A 242 14.19 -16.53 -7.31
C SER A 242 13.65 -17.88 -7.75
N ASP A 243 14.35 -18.97 -7.41
CA ASP A 243 13.93 -20.33 -7.77
C ASP A 243 12.62 -20.69 -7.06
N ARG A 244 12.48 -20.40 -5.76
CA ARG A 244 11.25 -20.68 -5.01
C ARG A 244 10.06 -19.90 -5.56
N VAL A 245 10.27 -18.62 -5.86
CA VAL A 245 9.19 -17.77 -6.45
C VAL A 245 8.81 -18.28 -7.85
N ILE A 246 9.77 -18.68 -8.69
CA ILE A 246 9.49 -19.28 -10.01
C ILE A 246 8.68 -20.57 -9.83
N ASP A 247 9.13 -21.44 -8.94
CA ASP A 247 8.46 -22.70 -8.63
C ASP A 247 7.01 -22.50 -8.19
N ALA A 248 6.76 -21.56 -7.27
CA ALA A 248 5.43 -21.28 -6.75
C ALA A 248 4.51 -20.58 -7.77
N VAL A 249 5.03 -19.59 -8.50
CA VAL A 249 4.22 -18.72 -9.38
C VAL A 249 3.98 -19.36 -10.74
N PHE A 250 5.01 -19.96 -11.35
CA PHE A 250 4.96 -20.44 -12.74
C PHE A 250 4.87 -21.95 -12.85
N LEU A 251 5.45 -22.71 -11.94
CA LEU A 251 5.45 -24.18 -11.99
C LEU A 251 4.38 -24.80 -11.07
N GLY A 252 3.65 -23.98 -10.31
CA GLY A 252 2.53 -24.42 -9.47
C GLY A 252 2.94 -25.32 -8.29
N LYS A 253 4.22 -25.27 -7.88
CA LYS A 253 4.68 -25.99 -6.68
C LYS A 253 4.09 -25.33 -5.43
N GLU A 254 3.86 -26.11 -4.40
CA GLU A 254 3.43 -25.59 -3.11
C GLU A 254 4.57 -24.81 -2.45
N ASP A 255 4.21 -23.67 -1.86
CA ASP A 255 5.08 -22.82 -1.09
C ASP A 255 4.37 -22.27 0.12
N GLU A 256 5.13 -21.79 1.11
CA GLU A 256 4.57 -21.18 2.31
C GLU A 256 3.77 -19.94 1.99
N THR A 257 2.52 -19.93 2.45
CA THR A 257 1.60 -18.81 2.26
C THR A 257 1.15 -18.25 3.59
N MET A 258 1.09 -16.93 3.67
CA MET A 258 0.51 -16.26 4.82
C MET A 258 -1.01 -16.43 4.82
N ASN A 259 -1.56 -16.81 5.97
CA ASN A 259 -3.00 -16.92 6.12
C ASN A 259 -3.64 -15.52 6.21
N CYS A 260 -4.43 -15.17 5.21
CA CYS A 260 -5.25 -13.94 5.17
C CYS A 260 -6.73 -14.21 5.48
N LYS A 261 -7.09 -15.38 6.00
CA LYS A 261 -8.47 -15.74 6.32
C LYS A 261 -8.76 -15.56 7.82
N ASN A 262 -10.00 -15.23 8.11
CA ASN A 262 -10.53 -15.24 9.48
C ASN A 262 -11.92 -15.91 9.51
N ASP A 263 -12.35 -16.35 10.70
CA ASP A 263 -13.62 -17.03 10.91
C ASP A 263 -14.80 -16.09 11.17
N LYS A 264 -14.61 -14.77 10.98
CA LYS A 264 -15.65 -13.77 11.23
C LYS A 264 -16.69 -13.78 10.11
N THR A 265 -17.93 -13.49 10.47
CA THR A 265 -18.98 -13.22 9.49
C THR A 265 -18.67 -11.93 8.73
N LYS A 266 -18.57 -12.03 7.40
CA LYS A 266 -18.14 -10.94 6.51
C LYS A 266 -19.33 -10.13 6.02
N LEU A 267 -19.40 -8.88 6.45
CA LEU A 267 -20.47 -7.95 6.10
C LEU A 267 -19.99 -6.94 5.05
N LEU A 268 -20.69 -6.87 3.91
CA LEU A 268 -20.47 -5.85 2.92
C LEU A 268 -21.56 -4.78 3.01
N PHE A 269 -21.20 -3.61 3.48
CA PHE A 269 -22.07 -2.43 3.40
C PHE A 269 -21.84 -1.69 2.09
N MET A 270 -22.91 -1.46 1.33
CA MET A 270 -22.90 -0.62 0.13
C MET A 270 -23.61 0.71 0.42
N ALA A 271 -22.83 1.77 0.62
CA ALA A 271 -23.38 3.10 0.95
C ALA A 271 -22.56 4.22 0.29
N ASP A 272 -23.22 5.11 -0.47
CA ASP A 272 -22.52 6.23 -1.12
C ASP A 272 -22.23 7.37 -0.13
N TRP A 273 -21.10 7.30 0.56
CA TRP A 273 -20.63 8.33 1.51
C TRP A 273 -20.27 9.66 0.87
N THR A 274 -20.21 9.72 -0.48
CA THR A 274 -19.93 10.96 -1.20
C THR A 274 -21.12 11.92 -1.22
N ARG A 275 -22.29 11.48 -0.74
CA ARG A 275 -23.51 12.27 -0.66
C ARG A 275 -24.02 12.25 0.78
N PRO A 276 -24.32 13.42 1.37
CA PRO A 276 -25.02 13.45 2.65
C PRO A 276 -26.38 12.73 2.53
N PHE A 277 -26.69 11.90 3.51
CA PHE A 277 -27.98 11.24 3.63
C PHE A 277 -28.43 11.21 5.10
N VAL A 278 -29.74 11.16 5.31
CA VAL A 278 -30.36 11.37 6.62
C VAL A 278 -29.79 10.45 7.70
N ASN A 279 -29.50 9.20 7.36
CA ASN A 279 -29.02 8.20 8.31
C ASN A 279 -27.50 8.00 8.34
N GLN A 280 -26.70 8.90 7.71
CA GLN A 280 -25.23 8.80 7.73
C GLN A 280 -24.69 8.80 9.17
N VAL A 281 -25.23 9.67 10.03
CA VAL A 281 -24.87 9.74 11.45
C VAL A 281 -25.23 8.42 12.17
N GLY A 282 -26.38 7.84 11.85
CA GLY A 282 -26.84 6.57 12.40
C GLY A 282 -25.91 5.42 12.00
N LEU A 283 -25.50 5.36 10.72
CA LEU A 283 -24.54 4.38 10.24
C LEU A 283 -23.15 4.55 10.85
N THR A 284 -22.65 5.78 10.99
CA THR A 284 -21.39 6.04 11.69
C THR A 284 -21.45 5.51 13.13
N LYS A 285 -22.56 5.79 13.84
CA LYS A 285 -22.76 5.26 15.19
C LYS A 285 -22.86 3.74 15.22
N LEU A 286 -23.45 3.12 14.21
CA LEU A 286 -23.50 1.68 14.08
C LEU A 286 -22.09 1.10 13.89
N PHE A 287 -21.34 1.59 12.91
CA PHE A 287 -19.97 1.12 12.63
C PHE A 287 -19.05 1.23 13.85
N ASN A 288 -19.16 2.32 14.62
CA ASN A 288 -18.38 2.50 15.84
C ASN A 288 -18.84 1.62 17.02
N LYS A 289 -19.90 0.82 16.85
CA LYS A 289 -20.48 -0.07 17.88
C LYS A 289 -20.61 -1.53 17.42
N ILE A 290 -20.18 -1.88 16.22
CA ILE A 290 -20.20 -3.26 15.72
C ILE A 290 -19.32 -4.14 16.60
N ASN A 291 -19.75 -5.38 16.79
CA ASN A 291 -18.93 -6.39 17.42
C ASN A 291 -17.89 -6.94 16.43
N TYR A 292 -16.73 -6.28 16.37
CA TYR A 292 -15.64 -6.66 15.47
C TYR A 292 -14.91 -7.97 15.85
N ASP A 293 -15.24 -8.56 16.99
CA ASP A 293 -14.76 -9.91 17.32
C ASP A 293 -15.51 -10.96 16.50
N LYS A 294 -16.79 -10.67 16.19
CA LYS A 294 -17.69 -11.53 15.44
C LYS A 294 -17.79 -11.18 13.96
N TYR A 295 -17.68 -9.89 13.62
CA TYR A 295 -17.94 -9.38 12.26
C TYR A 295 -16.70 -8.74 11.65
N ASP A 296 -16.44 -9.06 10.40
CA ASP A 296 -15.49 -8.38 9.52
C ASP A 296 -16.29 -7.47 8.59
N VAL A 297 -15.98 -6.18 8.60
CA VAL A 297 -16.83 -5.17 7.98
C VAL A 297 -16.11 -4.48 6.85
N THR A 298 -16.72 -4.53 5.68
CA THR A 298 -16.28 -3.82 4.48
C THR A 298 -17.36 -2.79 4.07
N LEU A 299 -16.95 -1.56 3.85
CA LEU A 299 -17.77 -0.50 3.28
C LEU A 299 -17.35 -0.24 1.83
N LEU A 300 -18.20 -0.58 0.87
CA LEU A 300 -18.05 -0.16 -0.52
C LEU A 300 -18.74 1.19 -0.71
N THR A 301 -17.97 2.22 -1.06
CA THR A 301 -18.46 3.59 -1.21
C THR A 301 -17.96 4.27 -2.48
N GLY A 302 -18.54 5.42 -2.84
CA GLY A 302 -18.02 6.24 -3.94
C GLY A 302 -16.74 6.98 -3.55
N LYS A 303 -15.93 7.37 -4.55
CA LYS A 303 -14.70 8.13 -4.32
C LYS A 303 -14.99 9.52 -3.73
N PRO A 304 -14.45 9.85 -2.56
CA PRO A 304 -14.52 11.20 -2.01
C PRO A 304 -13.90 12.22 -2.97
N LYS A 305 -14.58 13.32 -3.19
CA LYS A 305 -14.12 14.43 -4.06
C LYS A 305 -13.78 15.69 -3.28
N LYS A 306 -14.30 15.80 -2.07
CA LYS A 306 -14.16 16.96 -1.18
C LYS A 306 -13.53 16.53 0.15
N LYS A 307 -12.79 17.44 0.78
CA LYS A 307 -12.12 17.21 2.08
C LYS A 307 -13.12 16.79 3.17
N GLU A 308 -14.32 17.34 3.17
CA GLU A 308 -15.38 17.02 4.15
C GLU A 308 -15.87 15.56 4.02
N GLN A 309 -15.90 15.03 2.78
CA GLN A 309 -16.28 13.64 2.53
C GLN A 309 -15.18 12.67 3.03
N SER A 310 -13.91 13.00 2.84
CA SER A 310 -12.80 12.25 3.41
C SER A 310 -12.85 12.27 4.94
N LYS A 311 -13.03 13.45 5.55
CA LYS A 311 -13.17 13.60 7.00
C LYS A 311 -14.35 12.82 7.58
N ALA A 312 -15.42 12.63 6.82
CA ALA A 312 -16.56 11.82 7.27
C ALA A 312 -16.22 10.33 7.32
N LEU A 313 -15.39 9.83 6.40
CA LEU A 313 -14.88 8.44 6.43
C LEU A 313 -13.86 8.24 7.55
N GLU A 314 -13.04 9.25 7.85
CA GLU A 314 -12.05 9.21 8.95
C GLU A 314 -12.68 9.07 10.35
N LYS A 315 -13.99 9.37 10.49
CA LYS A 315 -14.73 9.19 11.74
C LYS A 315 -15.21 7.76 11.98
N LEU A 316 -15.08 6.89 11.00
CA LEU A 316 -15.43 5.48 11.14
C LEU A 316 -14.40 4.76 12.00
N ASP A 317 -14.83 3.69 12.64
CA ASP A 317 -13.93 2.79 13.35
C ASP A 317 -12.81 2.32 12.39
N PRO A 318 -11.53 2.38 12.76
CA PRO A 318 -10.41 2.04 11.88
C PRO A 318 -10.43 0.57 11.40
N ARG A 319 -11.22 -0.28 12.03
CA ARG A 319 -11.43 -1.67 11.62
C ARG A 319 -12.41 -1.83 10.44
N VAL A 320 -13.09 -0.77 10.04
CA VAL A 320 -13.93 -0.77 8.82
C VAL A 320 -13.04 -0.68 7.59
N ARG A 321 -12.99 -1.74 6.80
CA ARG A 321 -12.34 -1.73 5.49
C ARG A 321 -13.13 -0.88 4.52
N ILE A 322 -12.48 0.03 3.80
CA ILE A 322 -13.14 0.93 2.87
C ILE A 322 -12.68 0.62 1.44
N LEU A 323 -13.58 0.09 0.62
CA LEU A 323 -13.37 -0.07 -0.81
C LEU A 323 -14.04 1.06 -1.58
N VAL A 324 -13.34 1.62 -2.58
CA VAL A 324 -13.79 2.81 -3.29
C VAL A 324 -14.20 2.49 -4.72
N ASN A 325 -15.50 2.64 -5.02
CA ASN A 325 -15.97 2.59 -6.41
C ASN A 325 -15.71 3.91 -7.13
N ASN A 326 -14.78 3.91 -8.06
CA ASN A 326 -14.41 5.07 -8.88
C ASN A 326 -15.47 5.47 -9.93
N LYS A 327 -16.65 4.83 -9.94
CA LYS A 327 -17.78 5.08 -10.86
C LYS A 327 -17.45 4.90 -12.35
N ARG A 328 -16.33 4.29 -12.69
CA ARG A 328 -15.97 3.94 -14.06
C ARG A 328 -16.51 2.54 -14.36
N LEU A 329 -17.63 2.48 -15.08
CA LEU A 329 -18.18 1.23 -15.58
C LEU A 329 -17.39 0.78 -16.82
N ASN A 330 -16.97 -0.47 -16.84
CA ASN A 330 -16.34 -1.10 -18.01
C ASN A 330 -17.43 -1.49 -19.04
N ALA A 331 -17.93 -0.51 -19.76
CA ALA A 331 -19.00 -0.66 -20.74
C ALA A 331 -18.87 0.42 -21.81
N THR A 332 -19.41 0.13 -23.00
CA THR A 332 -19.49 1.08 -24.10
C THR A 332 -20.42 2.26 -23.75
N TRP A 333 -20.33 3.34 -24.51
CA TRP A 333 -21.23 4.49 -24.31
C TRP A 333 -22.70 4.12 -24.49
N SER A 334 -23.02 3.27 -25.49
CA SER A 334 -24.37 2.77 -25.73
C SER A 334 -24.91 1.98 -24.53
N GLU A 335 -24.12 1.07 -23.99
CA GLU A 335 -24.47 0.28 -22.79
C GLU A 335 -24.67 1.15 -21.56
N LYS A 336 -23.82 2.15 -21.36
CA LYS A 336 -24.01 3.13 -20.28
C LYS A 336 -25.33 3.87 -20.43
N ASN A 337 -25.71 4.26 -21.65
CA ASN A 337 -27.01 4.89 -21.88
C ASN A 337 -28.18 3.93 -21.63
N LYS A 338 -28.06 2.65 -22.00
CA LYS A 338 -29.08 1.65 -21.64
C LYS A 338 -29.28 1.58 -20.14
N ILE A 339 -28.21 1.51 -19.35
CA ILE A 339 -28.29 1.46 -17.88
C ILE A 339 -28.92 2.76 -17.33
N PHE A 340 -28.34 3.91 -17.65
CA PHE A 340 -28.73 5.16 -16.99
C PHE A 340 -30.06 5.76 -17.48
N ARG A 341 -30.35 5.66 -18.77
CA ARG A 341 -31.58 6.19 -19.36
C ARG A 341 -32.64 5.11 -19.56
N GLY A 342 -32.23 3.92 -19.96
CA GLY A 342 -33.15 2.81 -20.24
C GLY A 342 -33.89 2.36 -18.99
N ILE A 343 -33.21 2.15 -17.89
CA ILE A 343 -33.84 1.78 -16.61
C ILE A 343 -34.83 2.88 -16.17
N ARG A 344 -34.39 4.15 -16.22
CA ARG A 344 -35.27 5.29 -15.86
C ARG A 344 -36.52 5.36 -16.73
N ALA A 345 -36.39 5.07 -18.02
CA ALA A 345 -37.51 5.08 -18.96
C ALA A 345 -38.30 3.78 -18.95
N ARG A 346 -38.02 2.81 -18.05
CA ARG A 346 -38.62 1.46 -18.03
C ARG A 346 -38.43 0.68 -19.32
N LYS A 347 -37.37 0.96 -20.07
CA LYS A 347 -37.02 0.30 -21.37
C LYS A 347 -35.90 -0.73 -21.23
N THR A 348 -35.31 -0.87 -20.06
CA THR A 348 -34.21 -1.81 -19.74
C THR A 348 -34.51 -2.44 -18.38
N SER A 349 -34.58 -3.76 -18.35
CA SER A 349 -34.76 -4.52 -17.12
C SER A 349 -33.48 -4.54 -16.28
N ILE A 350 -33.59 -4.96 -15.01
CA ILE A 350 -32.42 -5.15 -14.16
C ILE A 350 -31.53 -6.25 -14.72
N GLU A 351 -32.10 -7.32 -15.31
CA GLU A 351 -31.35 -8.43 -15.87
C GLU A 351 -30.52 -8.00 -17.11
N GLU A 352 -31.11 -7.21 -18.01
CA GLU A 352 -30.36 -6.66 -19.15
C GLU A 352 -29.21 -5.74 -18.71
N ALA A 353 -29.40 -4.97 -17.64
CA ALA A 353 -28.34 -4.15 -17.06
C ALA A 353 -27.29 -5.02 -16.34
N ALA A 354 -27.72 -6.07 -15.66
CA ALA A 354 -26.85 -7.03 -14.98
C ALA A 354 -25.92 -7.76 -15.94
N GLU A 355 -26.42 -8.11 -17.14
CA GLU A 355 -25.60 -8.75 -18.17
C GLU A 355 -24.42 -7.87 -18.61
N ILE A 356 -24.62 -6.55 -18.71
CA ILE A 356 -23.54 -5.60 -18.98
C ILE A 356 -22.51 -5.60 -17.85
N PHE A 357 -22.96 -5.67 -16.58
CA PHE A 357 -22.07 -5.69 -15.40
C PHE A 357 -21.27 -7.00 -15.34
N ARG A 358 -21.90 -8.15 -15.61
CA ARG A 358 -21.22 -9.46 -15.64
C ARG A 358 -20.15 -9.49 -16.74
N ARG A 359 -20.49 -9.07 -17.96
CA ARG A 359 -19.55 -9.00 -19.08
C ARG A 359 -18.38 -8.04 -18.83
N GLY A 360 -18.62 -6.94 -18.13
CA GLY A 360 -17.59 -5.98 -17.69
C GLY A 360 -16.81 -6.43 -16.45
N ASN A 361 -17.13 -7.57 -15.85
CA ASN A 361 -16.56 -8.08 -14.60
C ASN A 361 -16.58 -7.03 -13.46
N GLU A 362 -17.66 -6.23 -13.39
CA GLU A 362 -17.73 -5.09 -12.48
C GLU A 362 -17.65 -5.50 -11.00
N TRP A 363 -18.24 -6.63 -10.64
CA TRP A 363 -18.14 -7.13 -9.27
C TRP A 363 -16.69 -7.51 -8.92
N GLN A 364 -16.08 -8.39 -9.71
CA GLN A 364 -14.72 -8.85 -9.50
C GLN A 364 -13.71 -7.68 -9.52
N ARG A 365 -13.88 -6.73 -10.43
CA ARG A 365 -13.04 -5.53 -10.49
C ARG A 365 -13.04 -4.73 -9.17
N LEU A 366 -14.14 -4.73 -8.42
CA LEU A 366 -14.28 -3.96 -7.19
C LEU A 366 -13.85 -4.72 -5.94
N VAL A 367 -14.07 -6.02 -5.90
CA VAL A 367 -13.86 -6.81 -4.68
C VAL A 367 -12.98 -8.06 -4.90
N GLY A 368 -12.48 -8.26 -6.13
CA GLY A 368 -11.73 -9.47 -6.47
C GLY A 368 -12.57 -10.73 -6.25
N ASP A 369 -11.92 -11.78 -5.76
CA ASP A 369 -12.55 -13.04 -5.39
C ASP A 369 -13.07 -13.07 -3.93
N SER A 370 -13.08 -11.90 -3.27
CA SER A 370 -13.54 -11.77 -1.88
C SER A 370 -14.95 -12.29 -1.69
N LYS A 371 -15.16 -13.04 -0.63
CA LYS A 371 -16.46 -13.64 -0.25
C LYS A 371 -17.08 -12.87 0.89
N PHE A 372 -18.37 -12.62 0.81
CA PHE A 372 -19.15 -11.97 1.85
C PHE A 372 -20.38 -12.83 2.20
N ASP A 373 -20.72 -12.87 3.48
CA ASP A 373 -21.88 -13.64 3.98
C ASP A 373 -23.17 -12.84 3.82
N GLU A 374 -23.10 -11.52 3.99
CA GLU A 374 -24.27 -10.65 3.87
C GLU A 374 -23.92 -9.32 3.20
N LEU A 375 -24.79 -8.86 2.30
CA LEU A 375 -24.75 -7.53 1.70
C LEU A 375 -25.84 -6.67 2.31
N ILE A 376 -25.46 -5.51 2.84
CA ILE A 376 -26.36 -4.49 3.38
C ILE A 376 -26.25 -3.24 2.53
N MET A 377 -27.23 -3.01 1.66
CA MET A 377 -27.28 -1.81 0.86
C MET A 377 -28.04 -0.72 1.62
N VAL A 378 -27.36 0.38 1.89
CA VAL A 378 -28.00 1.58 2.47
C VAL A 378 -28.16 2.63 1.38
N ARG A 379 -29.40 2.89 1.00
CA ARG A 379 -29.72 3.69 -0.16
C ARG A 379 -30.43 4.99 0.21
N PRO A 380 -29.79 6.17 0.03
CA PRO A 380 -30.51 7.42 -0.04
C PRO A 380 -31.30 7.51 -1.36
N LYS A 381 -32.37 8.27 -1.38
CA LYS A 381 -33.25 8.52 -2.53
C LYS A 381 -32.52 8.86 -3.83
N SER A 382 -31.35 9.49 -3.72
CA SER A 382 -30.51 9.93 -4.84
C SER A 382 -29.43 8.93 -5.24
N ALA A 383 -29.42 7.70 -4.71
CA ALA A 383 -28.39 6.72 -5.04
C ALA A 383 -28.39 6.36 -6.54
N PRO A 384 -27.20 6.24 -7.16
CA PRO A 384 -27.11 5.86 -8.54
C PRO A 384 -27.69 4.45 -8.80
N LEU A 385 -28.40 4.27 -9.92
CA LEU A 385 -29.00 2.98 -10.31
C LEU A 385 -27.98 1.86 -10.46
N ASN A 386 -26.75 2.19 -10.88
CA ASN A 386 -25.67 1.20 -11.01
C ASN A 386 -25.36 0.45 -9.70
N TRP A 387 -25.65 1.01 -8.55
CA TRP A 387 -25.50 0.33 -7.25
C TRP A 387 -26.53 -0.78 -7.05
N LEU A 388 -27.76 -0.57 -7.51
CA LEU A 388 -28.78 -1.63 -7.51
C LEU A 388 -28.38 -2.77 -8.43
N VAL A 389 -27.90 -2.46 -9.64
CA VAL A 389 -27.42 -3.49 -10.56
C VAL A 389 -26.23 -4.23 -10.00
N LEU A 390 -25.29 -3.52 -9.34
CA LEU A 390 -24.14 -4.13 -8.68
C LEU A 390 -24.57 -5.07 -7.55
N SER A 391 -25.54 -4.67 -6.72
CA SER A 391 -26.08 -5.54 -5.66
C SER A 391 -26.81 -6.76 -6.22
N TYR A 392 -27.44 -6.62 -7.40
CA TYR A 392 -28.10 -7.72 -8.09
C TYR A 392 -27.09 -8.77 -8.56
N VAL A 393 -25.99 -8.36 -9.20
CA VAL A 393 -24.96 -9.28 -9.70
C VAL A 393 -24.04 -9.84 -8.60
N ALA A 394 -24.06 -9.26 -7.40
CA ALA A 394 -23.25 -9.72 -6.28
C ALA A 394 -23.58 -11.19 -5.94
N PRO A 395 -22.58 -12.09 -5.90
CA PRO A 395 -22.79 -13.52 -5.62
C PRO A 395 -22.96 -13.78 -4.09
N ILE A 396 -23.80 -12.98 -3.45
CA ILE A 396 -24.06 -13.02 -2.00
C ILE A 396 -25.49 -13.49 -1.79
N LYS A 397 -25.68 -14.52 -0.94
CA LYS A 397 -26.98 -15.13 -0.74
C LYS A 397 -27.93 -14.26 0.08
N LYS A 398 -27.43 -13.61 1.12
CA LYS A 398 -28.25 -12.78 2.01
C LYS A 398 -28.07 -11.31 1.69
N LYS A 399 -29.15 -10.64 1.26
CA LYS A 399 -29.12 -9.23 0.85
C LYS A 399 -30.21 -8.44 1.57
N SER A 400 -29.83 -7.35 2.22
CA SER A 400 -30.72 -6.44 2.91
C SER A 400 -30.67 -5.05 2.29
N LEU A 401 -31.82 -4.42 2.08
CA LEU A 401 -31.94 -3.05 1.61
C LEU A 401 -32.50 -2.17 2.74
N VAL A 402 -31.77 -1.13 3.07
CA VAL A 402 -32.24 -0.08 4.00
C VAL A 402 -32.49 1.20 3.21
N VAL A 403 -33.73 1.62 3.16
CA VAL A 403 -34.16 2.86 2.49
C VAL A 403 -34.20 3.97 3.54
N THR A 404 -33.39 5.01 3.37
CA THR A 404 -33.13 6.00 4.43
C THR A 404 -34.00 7.26 4.39
N GLU A 405 -34.86 7.37 3.40
CA GLU A 405 -35.81 8.49 3.25
C GLU A 405 -37.18 7.95 2.91
N THR A 406 -38.25 8.56 3.44
CA THR A 406 -39.64 8.27 3.06
C THR A 406 -39.78 8.49 1.56
N VAL A 407 -39.80 7.40 0.82
CA VAL A 407 -39.92 7.42 -0.61
C VAL A 407 -41.42 7.71 -0.93
N ARG A 408 -41.71 8.92 -1.32
CA ARG A 408 -42.84 9.08 -2.26
C ARG A 408 -42.38 8.37 -3.53
N GLU A 409 -43.16 7.42 -4.03
CA GLU A 409 -42.91 6.58 -5.21
C GLU A 409 -42.12 7.34 -6.28
N SER A 410 -40.82 7.18 -6.26
CA SER A 410 -39.99 7.69 -7.33
C SER A 410 -40.05 6.65 -8.44
N ALA A 411 -40.15 7.08 -9.69
CA ALA A 411 -40.23 6.24 -10.87
C ALA A 411 -39.06 5.23 -11.03
N TYR A 412 -38.17 5.14 -10.06
CA TYR A 412 -36.99 4.30 -10.00
C TYR A 412 -37.10 3.07 -9.09
N GLU A 413 -38.20 2.93 -8.34
CA GLU A 413 -38.40 1.82 -7.40
C GLU A 413 -39.47 0.87 -7.94
N LEU A 414 -39.16 0.30 -9.09
CA LEU A 414 -39.94 -0.81 -9.59
C LEU A 414 -39.73 -2.00 -8.64
N PRO A 415 -40.79 -2.70 -8.22
CA PRO A 415 -40.68 -3.89 -7.40
C PRO A 415 -39.65 -4.89 -7.91
N GLU A 416 -39.56 -5.04 -9.23
CA GLU A 416 -38.58 -5.89 -9.91
C GLU A 416 -37.11 -5.46 -9.70
N MET A 417 -36.84 -4.17 -9.50
CA MET A 417 -35.48 -3.67 -9.26
C MET A 417 -34.96 -3.99 -7.86
N VAL A 418 -35.82 -4.30 -6.92
CA VAL A 418 -35.49 -4.59 -5.52
C VAL A 418 -35.91 -6.01 -5.09
N ALA A 419 -36.51 -6.79 -6.00
CA ALA A 419 -36.98 -8.15 -5.71
C ALA A 419 -35.89 -9.14 -5.30
N HIS A 420 -34.60 -8.80 -5.53
CA HIS A 420 -33.46 -9.62 -5.15
C HIS A 420 -32.99 -9.40 -3.71
N PHE A 421 -33.63 -8.50 -2.94
CA PHE A 421 -33.33 -8.33 -1.53
C PHE A 421 -34.27 -9.21 -0.69
N ASP A 422 -33.70 -9.94 0.25
CA ASP A 422 -34.44 -10.80 1.19
C ASP A 422 -35.19 -9.96 2.23
N GLU A 423 -34.67 -8.78 2.55
CA GLU A 423 -35.24 -7.88 3.53
C GLU A 423 -35.15 -6.45 3.04
N ILE A 424 -36.28 -5.73 3.11
CA ILE A 424 -36.35 -4.29 2.82
C ILE A 424 -36.87 -3.57 4.06
N SER A 425 -36.13 -2.55 4.50
CA SER A 425 -36.48 -1.79 5.70
C SER A 425 -36.29 -0.29 5.47
N ASP A 426 -37.17 0.49 6.07
CA ASP A 426 -37.04 1.96 6.19
C ASP A 426 -36.30 2.40 7.47
N ASN A 427 -35.94 1.44 8.31
CA ASN A 427 -35.36 1.68 9.64
C ASN A 427 -33.98 1.04 9.78
N LEU A 428 -32.99 1.85 10.21
CA LEU A 428 -31.66 1.37 10.62
C LEU A 428 -31.68 0.46 11.84
N ASP A 429 -32.76 0.42 12.62
CA ASP A 429 -32.85 -0.40 13.83
C ASP A 429 -32.72 -1.90 13.51
N LYS A 430 -33.16 -2.33 12.34
CA LYS A 430 -33.00 -3.74 11.91
C LYS A 430 -31.55 -4.16 11.71
N ILE A 431 -30.65 -3.22 11.40
CA ILE A 431 -29.21 -3.51 11.33
C ILE A 431 -28.47 -3.32 12.65
N GLN A 432 -29.19 -2.96 13.73
CA GLN A 432 -28.61 -2.89 15.08
C GLN A 432 -28.25 -4.28 15.65
N ARG A 433 -28.74 -5.38 15.04
CA ARG A 433 -28.37 -6.76 15.39
C ARG A 433 -26.86 -7.05 15.35
N TYR A 434 -26.07 -6.21 14.68
CA TYR A 434 -24.61 -6.38 14.60
C TYR A 434 -23.85 -5.69 15.75
N LYS A 435 -24.53 -4.93 16.60
CA LYS A 435 -23.91 -4.31 17.79
C LYS A 435 -23.51 -5.37 18.83
N LYS A 436 -22.62 -4.97 19.73
CA LYS A 436 -22.22 -5.75 20.91
C LYS A 436 -23.39 -6.01 21.82
#